data_98c7a82de4fb88713f63a679a5590ae2
#
_entry.id   98c7a82de4fb88713f63a679a5590ae2
#
_cell.length_a   1.000
_cell.length_b   1.000
_cell.length_c   1.000
_cell.angle_alpha   90.00
_cell.angle_beta   90.00
_cell.angle_gamma   90.00
#
_symmetry.space_group_name_H-M   'P 1'
#
loop_
_entity.id
_entity.type
_entity.pdbx_description
1 polymer ?
#
loop_
_entity_poly.entity_id
_entity_poly.type
_entity_poly.pdbx_seq_one_letter_code
_entity_poly.pdbx_strand_id
1 'polypeptide(L)' 'MKIRDTRAYKTMNSFDACALIENFSDREQTDENLAAAWQYIYDEGLHYQLQGFYGRTVRDLLDAGMIEE' A
#
# COMPACT_ATOMS: atom_id res chain seq x y z
N MET A 1 -1.68 15.58 -5.62
CA MET A 1 -1.14 15.34 -4.27
C MET A 1 -0.41 14.00 -4.28
N LYS A 2 0.79 13.96 -3.71
CA LYS A 2 1.57 12.73 -3.65
C LYS A 2 1.03 11.81 -2.56
N ILE A 3 1.09 10.52 -2.79
CA ILE A 3 0.58 9.51 -1.86
C ILE A 3 1.22 9.66 -0.48
N ARG A 4 2.54 9.88 -0.43
CA ARG A 4 3.28 10.00 0.84
C ARG A 4 2.90 11.26 1.63
N ASP A 5 2.24 12.21 1.01
CA ASP A 5 1.78 13.44 1.67
C ASP A 5 0.36 13.29 2.21
N THR A 6 -0.33 12.21 1.89
CA THR A 6 -1.71 12.01 2.35
C THR A 6 -1.77 11.61 3.81
N ARG A 7 -2.85 11.94 4.47
CA ARG A 7 -3.09 11.52 5.85
C ARG A 7 -3.17 10.00 5.95
N ALA A 8 -3.75 9.36 4.94
CA ALA A 8 -3.87 7.91 4.89
C ALA A 8 -2.49 7.25 5.00
N TYR A 9 -1.51 7.74 4.24
CA TYR A 9 -0.15 7.22 4.29
C TYR A 9 0.52 7.52 5.64
N LYS A 10 0.38 8.75 6.13
CA LYS A 10 1.06 9.18 7.36
C LYS A 10 0.59 8.44 8.60
N THR A 11 -0.63 7.92 8.57
CA THR A 11 -1.20 7.15 9.68
C THR A 11 -1.15 5.64 9.46
N MET A 12 -0.52 5.20 8.36
CA MET A 12 -0.45 3.79 8.01
C MET A 12 0.62 3.08 8.85
N ASN A 13 0.38 1.81 9.15
CA ASN A 13 1.39 0.92 9.71
C ASN A 13 1.29 -0.43 8.99
N SER A 14 2.20 -1.35 9.27
CA SER A 14 2.25 -2.62 8.53
C SER A 14 1.00 -3.46 8.73
N PHE A 15 0.45 -3.48 9.94
CA PHE A 15 -0.78 -4.23 10.21
C PHE A 15 -1.96 -3.63 9.43
N ASP A 16 -2.13 -2.30 9.51
CA ASP A 16 -3.22 -1.61 8.81
C ASP A 16 -3.10 -1.78 7.30
N ALA A 17 -1.89 -1.69 6.76
CA ALA A 17 -1.68 -1.85 5.32
C ALA A 17 -2.10 -3.23 4.85
N CYS A 18 -1.65 -4.28 5.52
CA CYS A 18 -2.02 -5.65 5.18
C CYS A 18 -3.51 -5.89 5.38
N ALA A 19 -4.08 -5.40 6.49
CA ALA A 19 -5.49 -5.58 6.78
C ALA A 19 -6.36 -4.91 5.72
N LEU A 20 -5.97 -3.73 5.27
CA LEU A 20 -6.70 -2.99 4.25
C LEU A 20 -6.65 -3.73 2.90
N ILE A 21 -5.47 -4.21 2.51
CA ILE A 21 -5.28 -4.94 1.26
C ILE A 21 -6.08 -6.26 1.28
N GLU A 22 -6.10 -6.94 2.40
CA GLU A 22 -6.79 -8.23 2.55
C GLU A 22 -8.23 -8.11 3.06
N ASN A 23 -8.72 -6.89 3.16
CA ASN A 23 -10.12 -6.58 3.48
C ASN A 23 -10.56 -6.98 4.90
N PHE A 24 -9.68 -6.78 5.87
CA PHE A 24 -10.04 -6.94 7.29
C PHE A 24 -10.05 -5.62 8.05
N SER A 25 -9.68 -4.51 7.40
CA SER A 25 -9.52 -3.23 8.07
C SER A 25 -10.86 -2.57 8.32
N ASP A 26 -10.95 -1.77 9.38
CA ASP A 26 -12.08 -0.87 9.62
C ASP A 26 -12.06 0.35 8.70
N ARG A 27 -10.94 0.60 8.03
CA ARG A 27 -10.83 1.70 7.06
C ARG A 27 -11.59 1.33 5.80
N GLU A 28 -12.16 2.31 5.13
CA GLU A 28 -12.78 2.10 3.83
C GLU A 28 -11.74 1.74 2.79
N GLN A 29 -12.07 0.86 1.88
CA GLN A 29 -11.20 0.51 0.76
C GLN A 29 -11.35 1.50 -0.39
N THR A 30 -11.05 2.76 -0.13
CA THR A 30 -11.02 3.79 -1.15
C THR A 30 -9.72 3.69 -1.95
N ASP A 31 -9.70 4.25 -3.14
CA ASP A 31 -8.49 4.29 -3.96
C ASP A 31 -7.33 4.96 -3.21
N GLU A 32 -7.62 6.03 -2.48
CA GLU A 32 -6.60 6.74 -1.68
C GLU A 32 -6.03 5.84 -0.60
N ASN A 33 -6.89 5.16 0.15
CA ASN A 33 -6.45 4.29 1.24
C ASN A 33 -5.67 3.09 0.71
N LEU A 34 -6.13 2.49 -0.37
CA LEU A 34 -5.43 1.36 -0.99
C LEU A 34 -4.08 1.80 -1.57
N ALA A 35 -4.02 2.95 -2.23
CA ALA A 35 -2.77 3.47 -2.74
C ALA A 35 -1.78 3.75 -1.62
N ALA A 36 -2.26 4.31 -0.50
CA ALA A 36 -1.43 4.55 0.68
C ALA A 36 -0.90 3.25 1.27
N ALA A 37 -1.74 2.22 1.36
CA ALA A 37 -1.33 0.92 1.87
C ALA A 37 -0.24 0.29 1.00
N TRP A 38 -0.41 0.29 -0.32
CA TRP A 38 0.56 -0.28 -1.24
C TRP A 38 1.86 0.53 -1.26
N GLN A 39 1.77 1.86 -1.18
CA GLN A 39 2.94 2.73 -1.09
C GLN A 39 3.74 2.42 0.17
N TYR A 40 3.04 2.23 1.30
CA TYR A 40 3.68 1.86 2.57
C TYR A 40 4.38 0.51 2.47
N ILE A 41 3.70 -0.50 1.91
CA ILE A 41 4.28 -1.83 1.72
C ILE A 41 5.58 -1.74 0.91
N TYR A 42 5.57 -0.97 -0.16
CA TYR A 42 6.74 -0.78 -1.00
C TYR A 42 7.87 -0.06 -0.26
N ASP A 43 7.54 1.07 0.38
CA ASP A 43 8.55 1.92 1.05
C ASP A 43 9.25 1.19 2.19
N GLU A 44 8.52 0.34 2.92
CA GLU A 44 9.08 -0.43 4.03
C GLU A 44 9.71 -1.75 3.59
N GLY A 45 9.66 -2.07 2.31
CA GLY A 45 10.23 -3.30 1.78
C GLY A 45 9.46 -4.56 2.18
N LEU A 46 8.23 -4.41 2.67
CA LEU A 46 7.45 -5.54 3.18
C LEU A 46 7.07 -6.53 2.08
N HIS A 47 7.01 -6.07 0.83
CA HIS A 47 6.69 -6.92 -0.31
C HIS A 47 7.72 -8.03 -0.54
N TYR A 48 8.93 -7.88 0.01
CA TYR A 48 9.94 -8.93 -0.06
C TYR A 48 9.72 -10.04 0.99
N GLN A 49 8.96 -9.73 2.04
CA GLN A 49 8.73 -10.63 3.17
C GLN A 49 7.36 -11.26 3.17
N LEU A 50 6.44 -10.71 2.38
CA LEU A 50 5.05 -11.16 2.32
C LEU A 50 4.88 -12.14 1.15
N GLN A 51 3.66 -12.67 1.00
CA GLN A 51 3.36 -13.63 -0.06
C GLN A 51 3.69 -13.05 -1.45
N GLY A 52 3.98 -13.92 -2.39
CA GLY A 52 4.46 -13.53 -3.72
C GLY A 52 3.56 -12.54 -4.47
N PHE A 53 2.24 -12.58 -4.22
CA PHE A 53 1.34 -11.64 -4.89
C PHE A 53 1.60 -10.18 -4.50
N TYR A 54 2.12 -9.93 -3.28
CA TYR A 54 2.49 -8.57 -2.86
C TYR A 54 3.60 -8.00 -3.76
N GLY A 55 4.62 -8.79 -4.00
CA GLY A 55 5.73 -8.36 -4.86
C GLY A 55 5.28 -8.10 -6.29
N ARG A 56 4.47 -8.99 -6.84
CA ARG A 56 3.93 -8.83 -8.20
C ARG A 56 3.04 -7.60 -8.32
N THR A 57 2.17 -7.39 -7.33
CA THR A 57 1.26 -6.25 -7.34
C THR A 57 2.02 -4.93 -7.21
N VAL A 58 3.01 -4.86 -6.31
CA VAL A 58 3.85 -3.67 -6.16
C VAL A 58 4.52 -3.33 -7.50
N ARG A 59 5.06 -4.33 -8.18
CA ARG A 59 5.71 -4.12 -9.46
C ARG A 59 4.73 -3.59 -10.50
N ASP A 60 3.53 -4.17 -10.56
CA ASP A 60 2.51 -3.73 -11.50
C ASP A 60 2.07 -2.29 -11.21
N LEU A 61 1.93 -1.93 -9.93
CA LEU A 61 1.54 -0.58 -9.55
C LEU A 61 2.63 0.45 -9.85
N LEU A 62 3.89 0.08 -9.66
CA LEU A 62 5.01 0.94 -10.04
C LEU A 62 5.04 1.16 -11.55
N ASP A 63 4.87 0.09 -12.32
CA ASP A 63 4.86 0.15 -13.78
C ASP A 63 3.70 1.01 -14.30
N ALA A 64 2.57 0.96 -13.62
CA ALA A 64 1.38 1.73 -13.99
C ALA A 64 1.44 3.19 -13.48
N GLY A 65 2.44 3.53 -12.66
CA GLY A 65 2.56 4.86 -12.08
C GLY A 65 1.53 5.14 -10.99
N MET A 66 0.94 4.10 -10.39
CA MET A 66 -0.07 4.25 -9.35
C MET A 66 0.53 4.40 -7.96
N ILE A 67 1.76 3.96 -7.77
CA ILE A 67 2.55 4.26 -6.58
C ILE A 67 3.90 4.80 -7.04
N GLU A 68 4.65 5.42 -6.13
CA GLU A 68 5.90 6.12 -6.43
C GLU A 68 7.11 5.30 -5.98
N GLU A 69 8.17 5.38 -6.76
CA GLU A 69 9.46 4.78 -6.39
C GLU A 69 10.11 5.49 -5.19
#